data_c53ec03b953c1b79afa0b2615b51c357
#
_entry.id   c53ec03b953c1b79afa0b2615b51c357
#
_cell.length_a   1.000
_cell.length_b   1.000
_cell.length_c   1.000
_cell.angle_alpha   90.00
_cell.angle_beta   90.00
_cell.angle_gamma   90.00
#
_symmetry.space_group_name_H-M   'P 1'
#
loop_
_entity.id
_entity.type
_entity.pdbx_description
1 polymer ?
#
loop_
_entity_poly.entity_id
_entity_poly.type
_entity_poly.pdbx_seq_one_letter_code
_entity_poly.pdbx_strand_id
1 'polypeptide(L)'
;MATTEAIDVVMPQMGVSVSEGTITKWLKQQGEQVEADEPLLEISTDKVDTEVPSPGTGVLTEILVQEGQTVDVGTKLAVIGGDGASASPPAEEAPPEPATQAAADEAMAAASEGVGDVAPSQQQQQPEPEPAPQPEPAQAAQSNGKTFVSPVVAKIASEHGVDPSQVQGTGRGGRVTKKDILGFIEAGGPPQAAPAAPAAPAEPAAPPAAAPAAPPKEAPAPSPAPAAVQPGESFEPMSAMRKGIAEHMRRSLDTSAHVTSAIEVDMSKVSAIRAKVKKEYQQSYGVNPTYLIFVARAAAETLREYPWINGELRGDQIVTRGYVNLGFAVELQDGKGLIVPVVKNAETLNLLGMAKAVTDIAQRARDTKLLPDEVQGGTFTITNPGGYGTFHGTPVISQPQAAILGTYAVVKRPWVVQDDLGEDVIAIRPIMNLTLTYDHRLVDGALAGRFLRDLRKKLETWDESAY
;
A
#
# COMPACT_ATOMS: atom_id res chain seq x y z
N MET A 1 19.78 -15.61 -53.13
CA MET A 1 20.03 -16.09 -51.76
C MET A 1 19.77 -14.89 -50.86
N ALA A 2 18.61 -14.76 -50.29
CA ALA A 2 18.31 -13.74 -49.29
C ALA A 2 18.75 -14.32 -47.95
N THR A 3 19.70 -13.70 -47.33
CA THR A 3 20.14 -14.00 -45.96
C THR A 3 19.03 -13.50 -45.03
N THR A 4 18.24 -14.43 -44.49
CA THR A 4 17.22 -14.09 -43.49
C THR A 4 17.95 -13.83 -42.17
N GLU A 5 18.05 -12.56 -41.79
CA GLU A 5 18.63 -12.15 -40.50
C GLU A 5 17.75 -12.71 -39.38
N ALA A 6 18.40 -13.29 -38.36
CA ALA A 6 17.74 -13.67 -37.13
C ALA A 6 17.27 -12.41 -36.39
N ILE A 7 16.02 -12.38 -35.99
CA ILE A 7 15.40 -11.25 -35.26
C ILE A 7 15.41 -11.58 -33.76
N ASP A 8 16.05 -10.74 -32.98
CA ASP A 8 16.07 -10.88 -31.54
C ASP A 8 14.77 -10.34 -30.93
N VAL A 9 14.07 -11.15 -30.14
CA VAL A 9 12.97 -10.72 -29.29
C VAL A 9 13.55 -10.23 -27.98
N VAL A 10 13.40 -8.95 -27.70
CA VAL A 10 13.91 -8.34 -26.47
C VAL A 10 12.79 -7.88 -25.56
N MET A 11 13.03 -7.86 -24.25
CA MET A 11 12.09 -7.33 -23.25
C MET A 11 11.77 -5.87 -23.57
N PRO A 12 10.53 -5.51 -23.92
CA PRO A 12 10.17 -4.14 -24.25
C PRO A 12 10.08 -3.27 -23.00
N GLN A 13 10.23 -1.95 -23.18
CA GLN A 13 10.08 -1.00 -22.10
C GLN A 13 8.59 -0.75 -21.82
N MET A 14 8.10 -1.29 -20.70
CA MET A 14 6.69 -1.27 -20.28
C MET A 14 6.34 -0.02 -19.46
N GLY A 15 6.87 1.17 -19.84
CA GLY A 15 6.66 2.45 -19.14
C GLY A 15 7.90 2.99 -18.44
N VAL A 16 7.83 4.24 -17.94
CA VAL A 16 8.99 5.02 -17.45
C VAL A 16 9.57 4.51 -16.13
N SER A 17 8.88 3.61 -15.42
CA SER A 17 9.28 3.14 -14.08
C SER A 17 9.31 1.61 -13.92
N VAL A 18 9.21 0.85 -15.00
CA VAL A 18 9.35 -0.61 -14.99
C VAL A 18 10.73 -0.97 -15.51
N SER A 19 11.61 -1.48 -14.64
CA SER A 19 12.97 -1.89 -14.98
C SER A 19 13.11 -3.39 -15.18
N GLU A 20 12.14 -4.20 -14.71
CA GLU A 20 12.16 -5.66 -14.75
C GLU A 20 10.75 -6.22 -14.93
N GLY A 21 10.63 -7.43 -15.52
CA GLY A 21 9.38 -8.16 -15.66
C GLY A 21 9.61 -9.66 -15.55
N THR A 22 8.60 -10.39 -15.06
CA THR A 22 8.64 -11.84 -14.93
C THR A 22 7.85 -12.49 -16.06
N ILE A 23 8.44 -13.42 -16.79
CA ILE A 23 7.74 -14.19 -17.83
C ILE A 23 6.74 -15.11 -17.14
N THR A 24 5.45 -14.89 -17.40
CA THR A 24 4.37 -15.68 -16.80
C THR A 24 4.10 -16.93 -17.62
N LYS A 25 4.06 -16.78 -18.96
CA LYS A 25 3.74 -17.87 -19.86
C LYS A 25 4.25 -17.60 -21.27
N TRP A 26 4.74 -18.63 -21.94
CA TRP A 26 4.97 -18.62 -23.38
C TRP A 26 3.70 -19.04 -24.12
N LEU A 27 3.22 -18.20 -25.04
CA LEU A 27 2.05 -18.46 -25.86
C LEU A 27 2.43 -19.26 -27.13
N LYS A 28 3.72 -19.27 -27.51
CA LYS A 28 4.31 -19.98 -28.63
C LYS A 28 5.45 -20.87 -28.17
N GLN A 29 5.60 -22.02 -28.82
CA GLN A 29 6.64 -22.97 -28.51
C GLN A 29 7.83 -22.88 -29.51
N GLN A 30 9.00 -23.35 -29.08
CA GLN A 30 10.17 -23.43 -29.95
C GLN A 30 9.87 -24.29 -31.18
N GLY A 31 10.14 -23.77 -32.37
CA GLY A 31 9.84 -24.40 -33.66
C GLY A 31 8.50 -23.98 -34.28
N GLU A 32 7.71 -23.15 -33.58
CA GLU A 32 6.42 -22.67 -34.08
C GLU A 32 6.57 -21.41 -34.93
N GLN A 33 5.73 -21.28 -35.96
CA GLN A 33 5.72 -20.12 -36.85
C GLN A 33 4.97 -18.97 -36.16
N VAL A 34 5.53 -17.75 -36.26
CA VAL A 34 4.97 -16.54 -35.68
C VAL A 34 4.87 -15.44 -36.73
N GLU A 35 3.82 -14.65 -36.68
CA GLU A 35 3.63 -13.47 -37.54
C GLU A 35 4.02 -12.18 -36.77
N ALA A 36 4.33 -11.13 -37.52
CA ALA A 36 4.59 -9.82 -36.90
C ALA A 36 3.36 -9.34 -36.14
N ASP A 37 3.58 -8.76 -34.95
CA ASP A 37 2.55 -8.29 -34.02
C ASP A 37 1.72 -9.41 -33.34
N GLU A 38 2.03 -10.69 -33.58
CA GLU A 38 1.39 -11.82 -32.88
C GLU A 38 1.95 -11.95 -31.46
N PRO A 39 1.10 -12.13 -30.38
CA PRO A 39 1.58 -12.28 -29.03
C PRO A 39 2.40 -13.55 -28.83
N LEU A 40 3.64 -13.41 -28.34
CA LEU A 40 4.60 -14.50 -28.12
C LEU A 40 4.59 -15.02 -26.69
N LEU A 41 4.49 -14.13 -25.73
CA LEU A 41 4.56 -14.46 -24.31
C LEU A 41 3.83 -13.41 -23.48
N GLU A 42 3.44 -13.80 -22.29
CA GLU A 42 2.89 -12.91 -21.25
C GLU A 42 3.97 -12.55 -20.24
N ILE A 43 4.08 -11.26 -19.92
CA ILE A 43 4.98 -10.76 -18.89
C ILE A 43 4.13 -10.11 -17.79
N SER A 44 4.40 -10.52 -16.55
CA SER A 44 3.87 -9.88 -15.35
C SER A 44 4.90 -8.88 -14.81
N THR A 45 4.44 -7.66 -14.60
CA THR A 45 5.21 -6.63 -13.89
C THR A 45 4.58 -6.39 -12.51
N ASP A 46 5.17 -5.51 -11.70
CA ASP A 46 4.62 -5.13 -10.39
C ASP A 46 3.22 -4.46 -10.48
N LYS A 47 2.74 -4.15 -11.70
CA LYS A 47 1.53 -3.35 -11.90
C LYS A 47 0.51 -3.92 -12.88
N VAL A 48 0.96 -4.58 -13.95
CA VAL A 48 0.07 -5.09 -15.03
C VAL A 48 0.72 -6.29 -15.70
N ASP A 49 -0.11 -7.26 -16.08
CA ASP A 49 0.27 -8.33 -16.99
C ASP A 49 0.06 -7.85 -18.44
N THR A 50 1.06 -8.03 -19.29
CA THR A 50 1.03 -7.55 -20.68
C THR A 50 1.62 -8.60 -21.61
N GLU A 51 0.99 -8.75 -22.78
CA GLU A 51 1.49 -9.60 -23.84
C GLU A 51 2.60 -8.88 -24.63
N VAL A 52 3.65 -9.62 -25.00
CA VAL A 52 4.74 -9.13 -25.83
C VAL A 52 4.52 -9.63 -27.25
N PRO A 53 4.31 -8.72 -28.23
CA PRO A 53 4.15 -9.07 -29.62
C PRO A 53 5.49 -9.42 -30.29
N SER A 54 5.43 -10.22 -31.32
CA SER A 54 6.56 -10.55 -32.16
C SER A 54 7.06 -9.33 -32.96
N PRO A 55 8.37 -9.03 -32.98
CA PRO A 55 8.92 -7.93 -33.77
C PRO A 55 9.00 -8.24 -35.27
N GLY A 56 8.68 -9.47 -35.69
CA GLY A 56 8.72 -9.87 -37.09
C GLY A 56 8.18 -11.26 -37.34
N THR A 57 8.05 -11.65 -38.63
CA THR A 57 7.54 -12.95 -39.04
C THR A 57 8.67 -13.94 -39.21
N GLY A 58 8.53 -15.17 -38.68
CA GLY A 58 9.53 -16.23 -38.79
C GLY A 58 9.19 -17.44 -37.92
N VAL A 59 10.16 -18.31 -37.68
CA VAL A 59 10.03 -19.46 -36.78
C VAL A 59 10.77 -19.15 -35.48
N LEU A 60 10.14 -19.40 -34.32
CA LEU A 60 10.78 -19.26 -33.01
C LEU A 60 11.87 -20.32 -32.86
N THR A 61 13.13 -19.93 -33.08
CA THR A 61 14.25 -20.88 -33.14
C THR A 61 14.79 -21.23 -31.76
N GLU A 62 14.83 -20.28 -30.85
CA GLU A 62 15.39 -20.50 -29.52
C GLU A 62 14.68 -19.63 -28.47
N ILE A 63 14.36 -20.24 -27.34
CA ILE A 63 13.86 -19.56 -26.14
C ILE A 63 15.00 -19.50 -25.13
N LEU A 64 15.45 -18.28 -24.81
CA LEU A 64 16.59 -18.04 -23.92
C LEU A 64 16.20 -17.89 -22.44
N VAL A 65 14.95 -17.53 -22.17
CA VAL A 65 14.44 -17.29 -20.83
C VAL A 65 13.19 -18.13 -20.59
N GLN A 66 13.16 -18.86 -19.49
CA GLN A 66 12.06 -19.77 -19.17
C GLN A 66 10.93 -19.08 -18.41
N GLU A 67 9.74 -19.70 -18.37
CA GLU A 67 8.62 -19.25 -17.55
C GLU A 67 9.01 -19.16 -16.06
N GLY A 68 8.55 -18.09 -15.40
CA GLY A 68 8.86 -17.82 -14.01
C GLY A 68 10.17 -17.05 -13.76
N GLN A 69 10.96 -16.74 -14.79
CA GLN A 69 12.18 -15.93 -14.66
C GLN A 69 11.88 -14.44 -14.76
N THR A 70 12.53 -13.64 -13.90
CA THR A 70 12.48 -12.18 -13.94
C THR A 70 13.68 -11.66 -14.72
N VAL A 71 13.44 -10.75 -15.66
CA VAL A 71 14.45 -10.19 -16.56
C VAL A 71 14.33 -8.68 -16.65
N ASP A 72 15.46 -8.01 -16.85
CA ASP A 72 15.54 -6.56 -17.06
C ASP A 72 15.09 -6.16 -18.46
N VAL A 73 14.56 -4.93 -18.60
CA VAL A 73 14.23 -4.32 -19.89
C VAL A 73 15.44 -4.33 -20.81
N GLY A 74 15.24 -4.77 -22.07
CA GLY A 74 16.29 -4.92 -23.06
C GLY A 74 17.00 -6.28 -23.07
N THR A 75 16.69 -7.20 -22.16
CA THR A 75 17.21 -8.56 -22.14
C THR A 75 16.63 -9.35 -23.32
N LYS A 76 17.48 -10.14 -24.02
CA LYS A 76 17.03 -11.05 -25.07
C LYS A 76 16.23 -12.20 -24.48
N LEU A 77 15.01 -12.38 -24.97
CA LEU A 77 14.07 -13.41 -24.52
C LEU A 77 14.08 -14.64 -25.44
N ALA A 78 14.13 -14.41 -26.75
CA ALA A 78 14.08 -15.43 -27.76
C ALA A 78 14.67 -14.96 -29.09
N VAL A 79 14.84 -15.88 -30.02
CA VAL A 79 15.32 -15.62 -31.40
C VAL A 79 14.33 -16.17 -32.40
N ILE A 80 13.95 -15.34 -33.37
CA ILE A 80 13.10 -15.71 -34.50
C ILE A 80 13.99 -15.84 -35.76
N GLY A 81 13.99 -16.99 -36.38
CA GLY A 81 14.76 -17.26 -37.62
C GLY A 81 13.84 -17.55 -38.80
N GLY A 82 14.34 -17.35 -40.06
CA GLY A 82 13.56 -17.60 -41.25
C GLY A 82 13.69 -19.05 -41.79
N ASP A 83 12.57 -19.56 -42.32
CA ASP A 83 12.36 -20.79 -43.05
C ASP A 83 12.49 -22.14 -42.35
N GLY A 84 11.34 -22.69 -42.02
CA GLY A 84 11.13 -24.13 -41.78
C GLY A 84 9.67 -24.50 -42.01
N ALA A 85 9.43 -25.32 -43.03
CA ALA A 85 8.10 -25.63 -43.52
C ALA A 85 7.23 -26.49 -42.59
N SER A 86 5.99 -26.04 -42.47
CA SER A 86 4.69 -26.75 -42.40
C SER A 86 4.56 -28.10 -41.71
N ALA A 87 3.72 -28.14 -40.71
CA ALA A 87 2.71 -29.18 -40.55
C ALA A 87 1.50 -28.57 -39.81
N SER A 88 0.33 -28.64 -40.48
CA SER A 88 -0.97 -28.14 -40.00
C SER A 88 -1.67 -29.09 -39.02
N PRO A 89 -2.66 -28.59 -38.30
CA PRO A 89 -3.25 -29.16 -37.08
C PRO A 89 -4.53 -29.95 -37.29
N PRO A 90 -5.20 -30.38 -36.25
CA PRO A 90 -6.65 -30.42 -36.32
C PRO A 90 -7.32 -29.50 -35.28
N ALA A 91 -8.43 -28.95 -35.76
CA ALA A 91 -9.36 -28.14 -35.00
C ALA A 91 -10.07 -28.93 -33.90
N GLU A 92 -10.28 -28.31 -32.75
CA GLU A 92 -11.20 -28.78 -31.73
C GLU A 92 -12.08 -27.64 -31.15
N GLU A 93 -13.30 -28.04 -30.87
CA GLU A 93 -14.51 -27.26 -30.65
C GLU A 93 -14.47 -26.34 -29.43
N ALA A 94 -15.24 -25.25 -29.51
CA ALA A 94 -15.53 -24.32 -28.42
C ALA A 94 -16.51 -24.92 -27.41
N PRO A 95 -16.31 -24.70 -26.10
CA PRO A 95 -17.31 -25.02 -25.08
C PRO A 95 -18.27 -23.85 -24.84
N PRO A 96 -19.48 -24.10 -24.32
CA PRO A 96 -20.56 -23.14 -24.25
C PRO A 96 -20.42 -22.14 -23.10
N GLU A 97 -20.98 -20.96 -23.29
CA GLU A 97 -21.06 -19.88 -22.31
C GLU A 97 -21.86 -20.27 -21.05
N PRO A 98 -21.43 -19.87 -19.84
CA PRO A 98 -22.27 -19.98 -18.65
C PRO A 98 -23.02 -18.68 -18.34
N ALA A 99 -24.31 -18.82 -18.16
CA ALA A 99 -25.21 -17.79 -17.67
C ALA A 99 -24.91 -17.46 -16.18
N THR A 100 -24.15 -16.38 -15.92
CA THR A 100 -23.82 -15.94 -14.55
C THR A 100 -23.80 -14.42 -14.36
N GLN A 101 -24.23 -13.65 -15.35
CA GLN A 101 -24.19 -12.18 -15.23
C GLN A 101 -25.27 -11.58 -14.33
N ALA A 102 -26.42 -12.23 -14.23
CA ALA A 102 -27.54 -11.72 -13.42
C ALA A 102 -27.30 -11.80 -11.90
N ALA A 103 -26.61 -12.82 -11.43
CA ALA A 103 -26.33 -13.01 -9.99
C ALA A 103 -25.24 -12.07 -9.46
N ALA A 104 -24.29 -11.66 -10.32
CA ALA A 104 -23.24 -10.72 -9.94
C ALA A 104 -23.75 -9.28 -9.82
N ASP A 105 -24.74 -8.91 -10.65
CA ASP A 105 -25.34 -7.58 -10.63
C ASP A 105 -26.28 -7.40 -9.40
N GLU A 106 -26.97 -8.44 -8.95
CA GLU A 106 -27.76 -8.41 -7.72
C GLU A 106 -26.89 -8.32 -6.46
N ALA A 107 -25.79 -9.05 -6.40
CA ALA A 107 -24.85 -8.97 -5.29
C ALA A 107 -24.15 -7.59 -5.20
N MET A 108 -23.88 -6.96 -6.34
CA MET A 108 -23.30 -5.61 -6.38
C MET A 108 -24.30 -4.51 -6.00
N ALA A 109 -25.57 -4.67 -6.36
CA ALA A 109 -26.64 -3.77 -5.94
C ALA A 109 -26.84 -3.84 -4.41
N ALA A 110 -26.82 -5.01 -3.82
CA ALA A 110 -26.94 -5.22 -2.37
C ALA A 110 -25.72 -4.68 -1.60
N ALA A 111 -24.49 -4.86 -2.11
CA ALA A 111 -23.28 -4.35 -1.48
C ALA A 111 -23.16 -2.82 -1.53
N SER A 112 -23.80 -2.16 -2.52
CA SER A 112 -23.80 -0.70 -2.62
C SER A 112 -24.96 -0.06 -1.84
N GLU A 113 -25.94 -0.81 -1.42
CA GLU A 113 -27.14 -0.30 -0.74
C GLU A 113 -27.02 -0.25 0.79
N GLY A 114 -25.93 -0.54 1.42
CA GLY A 114 -25.53 -0.36 2.84
C GLY A 114 -26.57 0.08 3.89
N VAL A 115 -27.84 -0.18 3.65
CA VAL A 115 -28.95 0.01 4.58
C VAL A 115 -29.54 -1.37 4.82
N GLY A 116 -28.81 -2.21 5.53
CA GLY A 116 -29.36 -3.45 6.06
C GLY A 116 -30.36 -3.13 7.18
N ASP A 117 -31.65 -3.36 6.96
CA ASP A 117 -32.61 -3.53 8.04
C ASP A 117 -32.23 -4.82 8.78
N VAL A 118 -31.42 -4.69 9.82
CA VAL A 118 -31.20 -5.77 10.77
C VAL A 118 -32.41 -5.77 11.70
N ALA A 119 -33.32 -6.73 11.52
CA ALA A 119 -34.37 -7.02 12.48
C ALA A 119 -33.72 -7.26 13.86
N PRO A 120 -34.36 -6.81 14.96
CA PRO A 120 -33.76 -6.96 16.29
C PRO A 120 -33.75 -8.45 16.67
N SER A 121 -32.59 -9.05 16.67
CA SER A 121 -32.35 -10.36 17.28
C SER A 121 -32.54 -10.23 18.77
N GLN A 122 -33.43 -11.08 19.32
CA GLN A 122 -33.65 -11.19 20.75
C GLN A 122 -32.34 -11.41 21.49
N GLN A 123 -32.02 -10.51 22.37
CA GLN A 123 -30.90 -10.63 23.31
C GLN A 123 -31.16 -11.83 24.25
N GLN A 124 -30.39 -12.90 24.04
CA GLN A 124 -30.16 -13.86 25.12
C GLN A 124 -29.24 -13.17 26.13
N GLN A 125 -29.74 -13.00 27.34
CA GLN A 125 -28.94 -12.54 28.48
C GLN A 125 -27.78 -13.48 28.73
N GLN A 126 -26.56 -13.02 28.53
CA GLN A 126 -25.38 -13.66 29.09
C GLN A 126 -25.22 -13.26 30.57
N PRO A 127 -24.82 -14.18 31.43
CA PRO A 127 -24.56 -13.86 32.83
C PRO A 127 -23.36 -12.93 32.98
N GLU A 128 -23.46 -12.04 33.93
CA GLU A 128 -22.46 -11.07 34.38
C GLU A 128 -21.14 -11.77 34.73
N PRO A 129 -19.99 -11.32 34.22
CA PRO A 129 -18.70 -11.93 34.59
C PRO A 129 -18.26 -11.46 35.97
N GLU A 130 -17.88 -12.44 36.81
CA GLU A 130 -17.21 -12.25 38.09
C GLU A 130 -15.91 -11.41 37.90
N PRO A 131 -15.55 -10.58 38.90
CA PRO A 131 -14.36 -9.73 38.82
C PRO A 131 -13.07 -10.56 38.81
N ALA A 132 -12.24 -10.36 37.79
CA ALA A 132 -10.93 -10.97 37.66
C ALA A 132 -9.98 -10.53 38.79
N PRO A 133 -9.14 -11.44 39.32
CA PRO A 133 -8.19 -11.10 40.37
C PRO A 133 -7.07 -10.19 39.84
N GLN A 134 -6.66 -9.25 40.68
CA GLN A 134 -5.56 -8.32 40.43
C GLN A 134 -4.24 -9.08 40.21
N PRO A 135 -3.40 -8.69 39.25
CA PRO A 135 -2.10 -9.35 39.07
C PRO A 135 -1.11 -8.96 40.19
N GLU A 136 -0.53 -9.96 40.82
CA GLU A 136 0.62 -9.82 41.69
C GLU A 136 1.85 -9.26 40.92
N PRO A 137 2.76 -8.54 41.60
CA PRO A 137 3.90 -7.90 40.94
C PRO A 137 4.91 -8.93 40.42
N ALA A 138 5.08 -8.94 39.10
CA ALA A 138 6.09 -9.75 38.44
C ALA A 138 7.50 -9.39 38.88
N GLN A 139 8.27 -10.42 39.31
CA GLN A 139 9.66 -10.33 39.64
C GLN A 139 10.50 -9.85 38.46
N ALA A 140 11.43 -8.95 38.75
CA ALA A 140 12.34 -8.35 37.79
C ALA A 140 13.23 -9.40 37.08
N ALA A 141 13.06 -9.53 35.76
CA ALA A 141 14.04 -10.20 34.93
C ALA A 141 15.31 -9.34 34.82
N GLN A 142 16.43 -9.91 35.09
CA GLN A 142 17.76 -9.33 34.96
C GLN A 142 18.01 -8.96 33.47
N SER A 143 18.11 -7.68 33.15
CA SER A 143 18.48 -7.22 31.82
C SER A 143 19.99 -7.01 31.71
N ASN A 144 20.61 -7.69 30.77
CA ASN A 144 21.99 -7.52 30.36
C ASN A 144 22.29 -6.08 29.90
N GLY A 145 23.18 -5.43 30.61
CA GLY A 145 24.24 -4.53 30.17
C GLY A 145 23.98 -3.48 29.09
N LYS A 146 22.94 -2.63 29.22
CA LYS A 146 22.93 -1.31 28.56
C LYS A 146 22.54 -0.25 29.58
N THR A 147 23.54 0.55 30.01
CA THR A 147 23.36 1.66 30.95
C THR A 147 22.54 2.75 30.26
N PHE A 148 21.29 2.95 30.69
CA PHE A 148 20.47 4.08 30.23
C PHE A 148 20.96 5.36 30.87
N VAL A 149 21.58 6.23 30.09
CA VAL A 149 22.13 7.53 30.50
C VAL A 149 21.15 8.62 30.12
N SER A 150 20.81 9.54 31.04
CA SER A 150 19.96 10.69 30.70
C SER A 150 20.72 11.72 29.85
N PRO A 151 20.05 12.53 28.99
CA PRO A 151 20.73 13.53 28.16
C PRO A 151 21.61 14.51 28.94
N VAL A 152 21.22 14.84 30.17
CA VAL A 152 21.99 15.72 31.07
C VAL A 152 23.27 15.04 31.56
N VAL A 153 23.21 13.75 31.89
CA VAL A 153 24.36 12.96 32.32
C VAL A 153 25.31 12.73 31.17
N ALA A 154 24.80 12.49 29.95
CA ALA A 154 25.61 12.34 28.75
C ALA A 154 26.39 13.63 28.40
N LYS A 155 25.74 14.80 28.58
CA LYS A 155 26.38 16.11 28.35
C LYS A 155 27.51 16.38 29.33
N ILE A 156 27.33 16.15 30.62
CA ILE A 156 28.36 16.31 31.67
C ILE A 156 29.50 15.31 31.42
N ALA A 157 29.20 14.08 31.06
CA ALA A 157 30.18 13.06 30.73
C ALA A 157 31.09 13.49 29.56
N SER A 158 30.49 14.07 28.50
CA SER A 158 31.25 14.57 27.32
C SER A 158 32.09 15.81 27.64
N GLU A 159 31.58 16.71 28.48
CA GLU A 159 32.30 17.93 28.90
C GLU A 159 33.56 17.62 29.75
N HIS A 160 33.52 16.52 30.51
CA HIS A 160 34.62 16.10 31.38
C HIS A 160 35.36 14.86 30.89
N GLY A 161 35.07 14.34 29.70
CA GLY A 161 35.79 13.20 29.09
C GLY A 161 35.63 11.89 29.86
N VAL A 162 34.51 11.71 30.58
CA VAL A 162 34.23 10.52 31.41
C VAL A 162 33.26 9.60 30.67
N ASP A 163 33.61 8.30 30.59
CA ASP A 163 32.71 7.28 30.05
C ASP A 163 31.65 6.88 31.08
N PRO A 164 30.36 7.14 30.82
CA PRO A 164 29.29 6.81 31.76
C PRO A 164 29.15 5.34 32.10
N SER A 165 29.73 4.43 31.30
CA SER A 165 29.73 3.00 31.56
C SER A 165 30.67 2.59 32.71
N GLN A 166 31.63 3.44 33.07
CA GLN A 166 32.57 3.24 34.17
C GLN A 166 32.07 3.80 35.51
N VAL A 167 30.92 4.49 35.51
CA VAL A 167 30.33 5.10 36.71
C VAL A 167 29.22 4.20 37.24
N GLN A 168 29.32 3.82 38.53
CA GLN A 168 28.29 3.01 39.16
C GLN A 168 27.05 3.88 39.45
N GLY A 169 25.94 3.59 38.77
CA GLY A 169 24.69 4.34 38.92
C GLY A 169 23.94 3.98 40.23
N THR A 170 23.56 4.98 41.03
CA THR A 170 22.76 4.81 42.26
C THR A 170 21.26 5.06 42.04
N GLY A 171 20.83 5.40 40.81
CA GLY A 171 19.42 5.69 40.49
C GLY A 171 18.57 4.41 40.35
N ARG A 172 17.24 4.59 40.32
CA ARG A 172 16.27 3.49 40.24
C ARG A 172 16.51 2.62 39.00
N GLY A 173 16.80 1.36 39.19
CA GLY A 173 17.16 0.41 38.10
C GLY A 173 18.62 0.52 37.63
N GLY A 174 19.55 1.00 38.44
CA GLY A 174 20.98 1.06 38.12
C GLY A 174 21.36 2.24 37.20
N ARG A 175 20.50 3.27 37.06
CA ARG A 175 20.77 4.45 36.21
C ARG A 175 21.82 5.35 36.83
N VAL A 176 22.75 5.84 36.00
CA VAL A 176 23.72 6.84 36.39
C VAL A 176 23.02 8.19 36.53
N THR A 177 23.10 8.81 37.70
CA THR A 177 22.53 10.12 37.99
C THR A 177 23.57 11.24 37.85
N LYS A 178 23.12 12.50 37.78
CA LYS A 178 24.03 13.66 37.78
C LYS A 178 24.99 13.67 38.97
N LYS A 179 24.53 13.20 40.14
CA LYS A 179 25.32 13.16 41.36
C LYS A 179 26.43 12.12 41.29
N ASP A 180 26.16 10.97 40.65
CA ASP A 180 27.14 9.89 40.50
C ASP A 180 28.29 10.29 39.59
N ILE A 181 27.99 10.97 38.47
CA ILE A 181 29.02 11.40 37.53
C ILE A 181 29.88 12.54 38.08
N LEU A 182 29.28 13.51 38.84
CA LEU A 182 30.03 14.55 39.51
C LEU A 182 30.91 13.99 40.61
N GLY A 183 30.41 13.05 41.44
CA GLY A 183 31.19 12.38 42.46
C GLY A 183 32.36 11.56 41.88
N PHE A 184 32.20 10.95 40.71
CA PHE A 184 33.27 10.22 40.00
C PHE A 184 34.33 11.19 39.47
N ILE A 185 33.96 12.37 38.98
CA ILE A 185 34.87 13.43 38.52
C ILE A 185 35.66 14.01 39.74
N GLU A 186 35.01 14.27 40.84
CA GLU A 186 35.62 14.78 42.11
C GLU A 186 36.56 13.75 42.74
N ALA A 187 36.31 12.43 42.57
CA ALA A 187 37.15 11.35 43.07
C ALA A 187 38.40 11.09 42.18
N GLY A 188 38.62 11.87 41.11
CA GLY A 188 39.84 11.86 40.32
C GLY A 188 39.88 10.86 39.16
N GLY A 189 38.77 10.17 38.77
CA GLY A 189 38.74 9.27 37.62
C GLY A 189 39.74 8.10 37.66
N PRO A 190 39.69 7.18 36.69
CA PRO A 190 40.68 6.10 36.61
C PRO A 190 42.09 6.63 36.31
N PRO A 191 43.15 6.01 36.84
CA PRO A 191 44.53 6.51 36.69
C PRO A 191 44.91 6.56 35.22
N GLN A 192 45.37 7.75 34.83
CA GLN A 192 45.90 8.06 33.49
C GLN A 192 47.17 7.23 33.24
N ALA A 193 47.16 6.43 32.18
CA ALA A 193 48.36 5.69 31.75
C ALA A 193 49.53 6.64 31.43
N ALA A 194 50.69 6.33 31.97
CA ALA A 194 51.93 7.07 31.81
C ALA A 194 52.37 7.16 30.34
N PRO A 195 53.06 8.26 29.91
CA PRO A 195 53.55 8.41 28.53
C PRO A 195 54.66 7.41 28.23
N ALA A 196 54.57 6.78 27.07
CA ALA A 196 55.61 5.87 26.54
C ALA A 196 56.89 6.64 26.24
N ALA A 197 58.03 6.05 26.58
CA ALA A 197 59.38 6.56 26.33
C ALA A 197 59.75 6.58 24.82
N PRO A 198 60.71 7.42 24.37
CA PRO A 198 61.02 7.59 22.96
C PRO A 198 61.71 6.37 22.34
N ALA A 199 61.31 6.01 21.14
CA ALA A 199 61.84 4.90 20.37
C ALA A 199 63.27 5.19 19.85
N ALA A 200 64.11 4.15 19.91
CA ALA A 200 65.49 4.14 19.34
C ALA A 200 65.46 4.05 17.80
N PRO A 201 66.58 4.38 17.09
CA PRO A 201 66.57 4.55 15.64
C PRO A 201 66.42 3.28 14.84
N ALA A 202 65.73 3.37 13.71
CA ALA A 202 65.40 2.28 12.80
C ALA A 202 66.60 1.73 12.04
N GLU A 203 66.74 0.42 11.93
CA GLU A 203 67.57 -0.33 10.99
C GLU A 203 66.91 -0.44 9.60
N PRO A 204 67.68 -0.64 8.50
CA PRO A 204 67.20 -0.46 7.15
C PRO A 204 66.23 -1.56 6.66
N ALA A 205 65.26 -1.14 5.88
CA ALA A 205 64.18 -1.92 5.35
C ALA A 205 64.60 -3.11 4.48
N ALA A 206 63.99 -4.28 4.74
CA ALA A 206 63.92 -5.46 3.86
C ALA A 206 62.84 -5.24 2.76
N PRO A 207 62.95 -5.91 1.59
CA PRO A 207 62.05 -5.66 0.43
C PRO A 207 60.59 -6.08 0.73
N PRO A 208 59.62 -5.44 0.03
CA PRO A 208 58.21 -5.58 0.39
C PRO A 208 57.70 -7.01 0.16
N ALA A 209 57.20 -7.62 1.24
CA ALA A 209 56.46 -8.85 1.18
C ALA A 209 55.10 -8.61 0.49
N ALA A 210 54.70 -9.56 -0.35
CA ALA A 210 53.44 -9.55 -1.09
C ALA A 210 52.22 -9.25 -0.16
N ALA A 211 51.34 -8.39 -0.63
CA ALA A 211 50.10 -8.04 0.07
C ALA A 211 49.30 -9.28 0.46
N PRO A 212 48.72 -9.34 1.68
CA PRO A 212 47.85 -10.43 2.06
C PRO A 212 46.66 -10.47 1.11
N ALA A 213 46.36 -11.67 0.57
CA ALA A 213 45.16 -11.90 -0.23
C ALA A 213 43.91 -11.49 0.60
N ALA A 214 43.01 -10.77 -0.04
CA ALA A 214 41.72 -10.41 0.54
C ALA A 214 41.03 -11.66 1.10
N PRO A 215 40.36 -11.57 2.27
CA PRO A 215 39.63 -12.71 2.82
C PRO A 215 38.59 -13.20 1.79
N PRO A 216 38.37 -14.51 1.66
CA PRO A 216 37.37 -15.05 0.75
C PRO A 216 36.03 -14.38 1.06
N LYS A 217 35.33 -13.87 0.04
CA LYS A 217 33.93 -13.46 0.16
C LYS A 217 33.17 -14.64 0.78
N GLU A 218 32.66 -14.45 1.96
CA GLU A 218 31.76 -15.40 2.60
C GLU A 218 30.67 -15.75 1.58
N ALA A 219 30.56 -17.04 1.25
CA ALA A 219 29.47 -17.51 0.42
C ALA A 219 28.13 -17.13 1.08
N PRO A 220 27.11 -16.74 0.31
CA PRO A 220 25.80 -16.44 0.88
C PRO A 220 25.37 -17.61 1.75
N ALA A 221 24.95 -17.32 2.98
CA ALA A 221 24.41 -18.34 3.87
C ALA A 221 23.31 -19.10 3.14
N PRO A 222 23.26 -20.44 3.21
CA PRO A 222 22.24 -21.22 2.53
C PRO A 222 20.87 -20.73 2.99
N SER A 223 19.99 -20.43 2.03
CA SER A 223 18.59 -20.09 2.31
C SER A 223 18.01 -21.17 3.24
N PRO A 224 17.23 -20.79 4.26
CA PRO A 224 16.63 -21.77 5.15
C PRO A 224 15.85 -22.80 4.33
N ALA A 225 16.11 -24.08 4.57
CA ALA A 225 15.39 -25.16 3.91
C ALA A 225 13.88 -24.98 4.13
N PRO A 226 13.03 -25.25 3.11
CA PRO A 226 11.59 -25.17 3.26
C PRO A 226 11.15 -25.99 4.47
N ALA A 227 10.34 -25.39 5.34
CA ALA A 227 9.79 -26.09 6.50
C ALA A 227 9.03 -27.33 6.02
N ALA A 228 9.20 -28.45 6.70
CA ALA A 228 8.47 -29.67 6.37
C ALA A 228 6.97 -29.45 6.57
N VAL A 229 6.19 -29.83 5.56
CA VAL A 229 4.72 -29.74 5.57
C VAL A 229 4.15 -30.64 6.68
N GLN A 230 3.36 -30.06 7.56
CA GLN A 230 2.66 -30.83 8.60
C GLN A 230 1.33 -31.39 8.05
N PRO A 231 0.78 -32.47 8.63
CA PRO A 231 -0.52 -32.99 8.22
C PRO A 231 -1.61 -31.92 8.32
N GLY A 232 -2.30 -31.64 7.21
CA GLY A 232 -3.33 -30.59 7.12
C GLY A 232 -2.82 -29.22 6.65
N GLU A 233 -1.53 -29.05 6.44
CA GLU A 233 -0.96 -27.85 5.79
C GLU A 233 -0.87 -28.05 4.27
N SER A 234 -1.08 -26.97 3.53
CA SER A 234 -0.83 -26.90 2.10
C SER A 234 0.03 -25.67 1.80
N PHE A 235 1.00 -25.79 0.90
CA PHE A 235 1.84 -24.70 0.45
C PHE A 235 1.41 -24.28 -0.95
N GLU A 236 1.04 -23.02 -1.08
CA GLU A 236 0.75 -22.38 -2.36
C GLU A 236 1.78 -21.26 -2.57
N PRO A 237 2.50 -21.23 -3.70
CA PRO A 237 3.43 -20.15 -4.00
C PRO A 237 2.66 -18.84 -4.21
N MET A 238 3.18 -17.74 -3.65
CA MET A 238 2.59 -16.42 -3.87
C MET A 238 2.72 -16.04 -5.34
N SER A 239 1.62 -15.57 -5.95
CA SER A 239 1.66 -14.96 -7.28
C SER A 239 2.55 -13.72 -7.31
N ALA A 240 3.04 -13.31 -8.50
CA ALA A 240 3.83 -12.10 -8.68
C ALA A 240 3.10 -10.86 -8.14
N MET A 241 1.81 -10.71 -8.47
CA MET A 241 0.96 -9.64 -7.94
C MET A 241 0.93 -9.65 -6.41
N ARG A 242 0.75 -10.81 -5.77
CA ARG A 242 0.69 -10.90 -4.29
C ARG A 242 2.03 -10.53 -3.65
N LYS A 243 3.16 -10.90 -4.28
CA LYS A 243 4.50 -10.48 -3.84
C LYS A 243 4.65 -8.97 -3.93
N GLY A 244 4.31 -8.35 -5.08
CA GLY A 244 4.36 -6.91 -5.27
C GLY A 244 3.50 -6.14 -4.25
N ILE A 245 2.27 -6.61 -3.98
CA ILE A 245 1.42 -6.03 -2.93
C ILE A 245 2.10 -6.12 -1.56
N ALA A 246 2.66 -7.27 -1.20
CA ALA A 246 3.32 -7.46 0.10
C ALA A 246 4.52 -6.52 0.28
N GLU A 247 5.36 -6.39 -0.74
CA GLU A 247 6.50 -5.48 -0.76
C GLU A 247 6.09 -4.01 -0.70
N HIS A 248 5.08 -3.61 -1.48
CA HIS A 248 4.54 -2.26 -1.47
C HIS A 248 3.97 -1.88 -0.11
N MET A 249 3.19 -2.76 0.53
CA MET A 249 2.63 -2.54 1.87
C MET A 249 3.74 -2.46 2.92
N ARG A 250 4.74 -3.34 2.86
CA ARG A 250 5.88 -3.31 3.79
C ARG A 250 6.67 -2.01 3.62
N ARG A 251 7.02 -1.64 2.39
CA ARG A 251 7.69 -0.38 2.06
C ARG A 251 6.93 0.83 2.60
N SER A 252 5.59 0.84 2.47
CA SER A 252 4.78 1.94 2.98
C SER A 252 4.89 2.07 4.50
N LEU A 253 4.79 0.96 5.24
CA LEU A 253 4.91 0.96 6.71
C LEU A 253 6.31 1.38 7.18
N ASP A 254 7.35 1.02 6.45
CA ASP A 254 8.73 1.38 6.79
C ASP A 254 9.05 2.83 6.40
N THR A 255 8.33 3.41 5.44
CA THR A 255 8.57 4.78 4.93
C THR A 255 7.78 5.83 5.70
N SER A 256 6.48 5.62 5.91
CA SER A 256 5.58 6.62 6.48
C SER A 256 5.31 6.39 7.96
N ALA A 257 5.23 7.47 8.72
CA ALA A 257 4.78 7.45 10.13
C ALA A 257 3.25 7.46 10.18
N HIS A 258 2.62 6.29 10.07
CA HIS A 258 1.16 6.16 9.99
C HIS A 258 0.46 6.58 11.28
N VAL A 259 -0.45 7.53 11.17
CA VAL A 259 -1.43 7.89 12.22
C VAL A 259 -2.80 7.94 11.58
N THR A 260 -3.84 7.51 12.31
CA THR A 260 -5.22 7.53 11.82
C THR A 260 -6.09 8.38 12.74
N SER A 261 -6.81 9.34 12.14
CA SER A 261 -7.87 10.10 12.78
C SER A 261 -9.21 9.67 12.20
N ALA A 262 -10.27 9.67 13.03
CA ALA A 262 -11.60 9.26 12.62
C ALA A 262 -12.65 10.33 12.96
N ILE A 263 -13.73 10.38 12.16
CA ILE A 263 -14.87 11.26 12.42
C ILE A 263 -16.17 10.55 11.99
N GLU A 264 -17.25 10.83 12.67
CA GLU A 264 -18.59 10.40 12.29
C GLU A 264 -19.29 11.50 11.50
N VAL A 265 -20.04 11.10 10.47
CA VAL A 265 -20.74 12.01 9.55
C VAL A 265 -22.21 11.63 9.45
N ASP A 266 -23.10 12.58 9.64
CA ASP A 266 -24.54 12.42 9.39
C ASP A 266 -24.80 12.48 7.87
N MET A 267 -25.13 11.35 7.29
CA MET A 267 -25.39 11.20 5.86
C MET A 267 -26.84 11.49 5.46
N SER A 268 -27.66 12.07 6.33
CA SER A 268 -29.10 12.32 6.06
C SER A 268 -29.31 13.15 4.83
N LYS A 269 -28.53 14.25 4.66
CA LYS A 269 -28.62 15.14 3.49
C LYS A 269 -28.22 14.41 2.21
N VAL A 270 -27.08 13.72 2.24
CA VAL A 270 -26.60 12.92 1.09
C VAL A 270 -27.59 11.80 0.75
N SER A 271 -28.15 11.12 1.75
CA SER A 271 -29.15 10.05 1.52
C SER A 271 -30.40 10.58 0.83
N ALA A 272 -30.90 11.75 1.25
CA ALA A 272 -32.07 12.39 0.64
C ALA A 272 -31.80 12.79 -0.83
N ILE A 273 -30.63 13.38 -1.11
CA ILE A 273 -30.23 13.78 -2.48
C ILE A 273 -30.05 12.52 -3.34
N ARG A 274 -29.32 11.53 -2.83
CA ARG A 274 -29.13 10.25 -3.53
C ARG A 274 -30.44 9.61 -3.93
N ALA A 275 -31.43 9.60 -3.03
CA ALA A 275 -32.77 9.07 -3.34
C ALA A 275 -33.44 9.81 -4.50
N LYS A 276 -33.29 11.15 -4.59
CA LYS A 276 -33.82 11.97 -5.68
C LYS A 276 -33.17 11.65 -7.03
N VAL A 277 -31.82 11.58 -7.07
CA VAL A 277 -31.07 11.46 -8.34
C VAL A 277 -30.84 10.02 -8.79
N LYS A 278 -30.97 9.01 -7.91
CA LYS A 278 -30.64 7.59 -8.18
C LYS A 278 -31.37 7.08 -9.43
N LYS A 279 -32.69 7.32 -9.53
CA LYS A 279 -33.52 6.82 -10.65
C LYS A 279 -33.08 7.43 -11.97
N GLU A 280 -32.87 8.73 -12.01
CA GLU A 280 -32.40 9.44 -13.20
C GLU A 280 -31.02 8.95 -13.63
N TYR A 281 -30.08 8.87 -12.70
CA TYR A 281 -28.70 8.44 -12.98
C TYR A 281 -28.66 7.02 -13.54
N GLN A 282 -29.44 6.10 -12.99
CA GLN A 282 -29.52 4.73 -13.48
C GLN A 282 -30.19 4.64 -14.85
N GLN A 283 -31.31 5.32 -15.06
CA GLN A 283 -32.09 5.20 -16.29
C GLN A 283 -31.48 5.99 -17.47
N SER A 284 -30.98 7.20 -17.21
CA SER A 284 -30.49 8.08 -18.27
C SER A 284 -29.00 7.92 -18.55
N TYR A 285 -28.22 7.49 -17.57
CA TYR A 285 -26.77 7.43 -17.68
C TYR A 285 -26.13 6.08 -17.34
N GLY A 286 -26.92 5.09 -16.89
CA GLY A 286 -26.43 3.74 -16.58
C GLY A 286 -25.52 3.65 -15.35
N VAL A 287 -25.49 4.70 -14.47
CA VAL A 287 -24.61 4.74 -13.31
C VAL A 287 -25.38 4.82 -12.00
N ASN A 288 -24.86 4.17 -10.93
CA ASN A 288 -25.43 4.25 -9.60
C ASN A 288 -24.66 5.28 -8.76
N PRO A 289 -25.29 6.37 -8.29
CA PRO A 289 -24.67 7.33 -7.40
C PRO A 289 -24.54 6.77 -5.99
N THR A 290 -23.51 5.96 -5.74
CA THR A 290 -23.22 5.39 -4.42
C THR A 290 -22.78 6.47 -3.42
N TYR A 291 -22.81 6.18 -2.12
CA TYR A 291 -22.29 7.10 -1.09
C TYR A 291 -20.81 7.46 -1.32
N LEU A 292 -20.03 6.52 -1.84
CA LEU A 292 -18.63 6.72 -2.20
C LEU A 292 -18.45 7.90 -3.18
N ILE A 293 -19.35 8.05 -4.15
CA ILE A 293 -19.26 9.13 -5.15
C ILE A 293 -19.44 10.51 -4.51
N PHE A 294 -20.35 10.63 -3.55
CA PHE A 294 -20.52 11.88 -2.78
C PHE A 294 -19.29 12.18 -1.94
N VAL A 295 -18.75 11.18 -1.25
CA VAL A 295 -17.52 11.34 -0.47
C VAL A 295 -16.34 11.70 -1.38
N ALA A 296 -16.19 11.05 -2.53
CA ALA A 296 -15.12 11.33 -3.49
C ALA A 296 -15.19 12.76 -4.03
N ARG A 297 -16.39 13.23 -4.39
CA ARG A 297 -16.60 14.60 -4.84
C ARG A 297 -16.28 15.63 -3.76
N ALA A 298 -16.78 15.43 -2.54
CA ALA A 298 -16.48 16.29 -1.39
C ALA A 298 -14.99 16.28 -1.03
N ALA A 299 -14.34 15.09 -1.07
CA ALA A 299 -12.91 14.97 -0.82
C ALA A 299 -12.07 15.71 -1.86
N ALA A 300 -12.40 15.58 -3.16
CA ALA A 300 -11.70 16.28 -4.24
C ALA A 300 -11.76 17.81 -4.07
N GLU A 301 -12.91 18.34 -3.66
CA GLU A 301 -13.04 19.77 -3.34
C GLU A 301 -12.24 20.17 -2.10
N THR A 302 -12.31 19.38 -1.04
CA THR A 302 -11.64 19.69 0.22
C THR A 302 -10.12 19.63 0.06
N LEU A 303 -9.58 18.66 -0.68
CA LEU A 303 -8.15 18.49 -0.92
C LEU A 303 -7.48 19.72 -1.55
N ARG A 304 -8.21 20.52 -2.35
CA ARG A 304 -7.70 21.77 -2.90
C ARG A 304 -7.36 22.82 -1.82
N GLU A 305 -8.06 22.76 -0.69
CA GLU A 305 -7.84 23.64 0.47
C GLU A 305 -6.73 23.11 1.40
N TYR A 306 -6.33 21.82 1.22
CA TYR A 306 -5.37 21.11 2.05
C TYR A 306 -4.22 20.51 1.22
N PRO A 307 -3.34 21.33 0.61
CA PRO A 307 -2.33 20.86 -0.34
C PRO A 307 -1.30 19.90 0.27
N TRP A 308 -1.08 19.90 1.58
CA TRP A 308 -0.17 18.97 2.23
C TRP A 308 -0.79 17.57 2.38
N ILE A 309 -2.10 17.47 2.52
CA ILE A 309 -2.80 16.18 2.54
C ILE A 309 -2.82 15.55 1.14
N ASN A 310 -2.89 16.38 0.09
CA ASN A 310 -2.72 15.97 -1.32
C ASN A 310 -1.25 15.98 -1.77
N GLY A 311 -0.32 16.05 -0.84
CA GLY A 311 1.10 16.18 -1.08
C GLY A 311 1.88 14.86 -1.02
N GLU A 312 3.18 14.98 -1.08
CA GLU A 312 4.13 13.90 -0.85
C GLU A 312 5.44 14.44 -0.26
N LEU A 313 6.18 13.58 0.44
CA LEU A 313 7.57 13.84 0.82
C LEU A 313 8.51 13.22 -0.21
N ARG A 314 9.39 14.05 -0.78
CA ARG A 314 10.42 13.60 -1.72
C ARG A 314 11.79 14.02 -1.18
N GLY A 315 12.46 13.08 -0.52
CA GLY A 315 13.64 13.41 0.30
C GLY A 315 13.26 14.40 1.39
N ASP A 316 13.94 15.54 1.44
CA ASP A 316 13.70 16.63 2.41
C ASP A 316 12.73 17.72 1.88
N GLN A 317 12.03 17.45 0.78
CA GLN A 317 11.13 18.41 0.14
C GLN A 317 9.67 17.97 0.24
N ILE A 318 8.79 18.96 0.48
CA ILE A 318 7.34 18.79 0.41
C ILE A 318 6.91 19.13 -1.01
N VAL A 319 6.28 18.17 -1.70
CA VAL A 319 5.68 18.39 -3.02
C VAL A 319 4.18 18.59 -2.83
N THR A 320 3.66 19.73 -3.28
CA THR A 320 2.22 20.04 -3.32
C THR A 320 1.75 20.13 -4.76
N ARG A 321 0.46 19.83 -4.98
CA ARG A 321 -0.14 19.80 -6.33
C ARG A 321 -1.41 20.63 -6.39
N GLY A 322 -1.60 21.33 -7.50
CA GLY A 322 -2.83 22.08 -7.78
C GLY A 322 -3.96 21.22 -8.35
N TYR A 323 -3.70 19.95 -8.64
CA TYR A 323 -4.65 18.97 -9.17
C TYR A 323 -4.86 17.83 -8.17
N VAL A 324 -5.96 17.12 -8.30
CA VAL A 324 -6.31 15.96 -7.44
C VAL A 324 -6.55 14.74 -8.32
N ASN A 325 -5.67 13.75 -8.21
CA ASN A 325 -5.82 12.45 -8.83
C ASN A 325 -6.26 11.44 -7.78
N LEU A 326 -7.53 11.04 -7.81
CA LEU A 326 -8.10 10.12 -6.82
C LEU A 326 -7.90 8.66 -7.21
N GLY A 327 -7.15 7.93 -6.39
CA GLY A 327 -7.09 6.49 -6.43
C GLY A 327 -8.30 5.87 -5.70
N PHE A 328 -8.85 4.81 -6.26
CA PHE A 328 -9.94 4.04 -5.65
C PHE A 328 -9.49 2.60 -5.45
N ALA A 329 -9.55 2.12 -4.21
CA ALA A 329 -9.22 0.73 -3.92
C ALA A 329 -10.35 -0.18 -4.44
N VAL A 330 -10.07 -0.95 -5.49
CA VAL A 330 -11.01 -1.87 -6.14
C VAL A 330 -10.54 -3.30 -5.91
N GLU A 331 -11.43 -4.14 -5.37
CA GLU A 331 -11.21 -5.57 -5.26
C GLU A 331 -11.36 -6.22 -6.64
N LEU A 332 -10.39 -7.07 -6.98
CA LEU A 332 -10.44 -7.89 -8.18
C LEU A 332 -11.35 -9.09 -7.97
N GLN A 333 -11.85 -9.64 -9.08
CA GLN A 333 -12.70 -10.84 -9.03
C GLN A 333 -12.00 -11.96 -8.24
N ASP A 334 -12.80 -12.71 -7.47
CA ASP A 334 -12.38 -13.85 -6.64
C ASP A 334 -11.54 -13.51 -5.40
N GLY A 335 -11.47 -12.26 -4.95
CA GLY A 335 -10.71 -11.89 -3.75
C GLY A 335 -9.20 -12.07 -3.88
N LYS A 336 -8.68 -12.25 -5.10
CA LYS A 336 -7.26 -12.55 -5.36
C LYS A 336 -6.34 -11.35 -5.17
N GLY A 337 -6.88 -10.13 -5.17
CA GLY A 337 -6.08 -8.94 -5.01
C GLY A 337 -6.91 -7.66 -4.95
N LEU A 338 -6.21 -6.57 -4.72
CA LEU A 338 -6.76 -5.23 -4.72
C LEU A 338 -5.86 -4.35 -5.59
N ILE A 339 -6.46 -3.59 -6.49
CA ILE A 339 -5.78 -2.62 -7.34
C ILE A 339 -6.33 -1.22 -7.05
N VAL A 340 -5.52 -0.18 -7.30
CA VAL A 340 -5.90 1.20 -7.03
C VAL A 340 -5.88 2.02 -8.33
N PRO A 341 -6.89 1.89 -9.20
CA PRO A 341 -7.01 2.74 -10.38
C PRO A 341 -7.24 4.20 -9.99
N VAL A 342 -6.83 5.12 -10.88
CA VAL A 342 -6.74 6.56 -10.64
C VAL A 342 -7.62 7.35 -11.58
N VAL A 343 -8.56 8.11 -11.02
CA VAL A 343 -9.32 9.14 -11.74
C VAL A 343 -8.53 10.44 -11.70
N LYS A 344 -7.99 10.83 -12.85
CA LYS A 344 -7.16 12.04 -12.99
C LYS A 344 -8.03 13.31 -13.00
N ASN A 345 -7.50 14.40 -12.40
CA ASN A 345 -8.16 15.71 -12.31
C ASN A 345 -9.59 15.64 -11.74
N ALA A 346 -9.76 14.85 -10.69
CA ALA A 346 -11.05 14.57 -10.07
C ALA A 346 -11.76 15.82 -9.53
N GLU A 347 -11.02 16.89 -9.23
CA GLU A 347 -11.54 18.19 -8.79
C GLU A 347 -12.37 18.91 -9.87
N THR A 348 -12.18 18.56 -11.13
CA THR A 348 -12.93 19.16 -12.25
C THR A 348 -14.27 18.50 -12.51
N LEU A 349 -14.49 17.30 -11.95
CA LEU A 349 -15.69 16.49 -12.19
C LEU A 349 -16.84 16.94 -11.29
N ASN A 350 -18.03 17.12 -11.85
CA ASN A 350 -19.26 17.21 -11.06
C ASN A 350 -19.68 15.80 -10.56
N LEU A 351 -20.78 15.70 -9.82
CA LEU A 351 -21.23 14.44 -9.23
C LEU A 351 -21.49 13.36 -10.30
N LEU A 352 -22.12 13.70 -11.42
CA LEU A 352 -22.39 12.77 -12.53
C LEU A 352 -21.09 12.32 -13.21
N GLY A 353 -20.18 13.25 -13.47
CA GLY A 353 -18.86 12.96 -14.04
C GLY A 353 -18.05 12.01 -13.14
N MET A 354 -18.05 12.27 -11.83
CA MET A 354 -17.42 11.40 -10.84
C MET A 354 -18.05 10.01 -10.83
N ALA A 355 -19.40 9.92 -10.87
CA ALA A 355 -20.10 8.65 -10.90
C ALA A 355 -19.72 7.81 -12.13
N LYS A 356 -19.69 8.45 -13.33
CA LYS A 356 -19.29 7.79 -14.57
C LYS A 356 -17.83 7.31 -14.51
N ALA A 357 -16.90 8.19 -14.13
CA ALA A 357 -15.47 7.87 -14.08
C ALA A 357 -15.17 6.73 -13.11
N VAL A 358 -15.73 6.78 -11.90
CA VAL A 358 -15.50 5.73 -10.89
C VAL A 358 -16.15 4.41 -11.30
N THR A 359 -17.35 4.42 -11.88
CA THR A 359 -18.01 3.20 -12.35
C THR A 359 -17.23 2.55 -13.48
N ASP A 360 -16.82 3.32 -14.49
CA ASP A 360 -16.03 2.83 -15.63
C ASP A 360 -14.70 2.22 -15.19
N ILE A 361 -13.90 2.98 -14.42
CA ILE A 361 -12.56 2.52 -14.01
C ILE A 361 -12.63 1.30 -13.08
N ALA A 362 -13.66 1.23 -12.21
CA ALA A 362 -13.87 0.09 -11.34
C ALA A 362 -14.31 -1.16 -12.11
N GLN A 363 -15.13 -1.01 -13.15
CA GLN A 363 -15.54 -2.13 -14.01
C GLN A 363 -14.33 -2.66 -14.81
N ARG A 364 -13.56 -1.78 -15.43
CA ARG A 364 -12.36 -2.17 -16.18
C ARG A 364 -11.28 -2.78 -15.30
N ALA A 365 -11.20 -2.36 -14.03
CA ALA A 365 -10.33 -3.00 -13.04
C ALA A 365 -10.71 -4.46 -12.81
N ARG A 366 -12.01 -4.75 -12.62
CA ARG A 366 -12.50 -6.12 -12.42
C ARG A 366 -12.35 -6.98 -13.67
N ASP A 367 -12.50 -6.38 -14.84
CA ASP A 367 -12.35 -7.03 -16.15
C ASP A 367 -10.87 -7.15 -16.59
N THR A 368 -9.91 -6.76 -15.74
CA THR A 368 -8.46 -6.73 -16.07
C THR A 368 -8.12 -5.94 -17.34
N LYS A 369 -8.91 -4.86 -17.63
CA LYS A 369 -8.79 -4.01 -18.83
C LYS A 369 -8.21 -2.62 -18.52
N LEU A 370 -7.53 -2.45 -17.38
CA LEU A 370 -6.89 -1.19 -17.05
C LEU A 370 -5.61 -1.00 -17.87
N LEU A 371 -5.36 0.22 -18.28
CA LEU A 371 -4.10 0.61 -18.88
C LEU A 371 -3.05 0.88 -17.79
N PRO A 372 -1.75 0.67 -18.05
CA PRO A 372 -0.69 0.89 -17.06
C PRO A 372 -0.64 2.29 -16.46
N ASP A 373 -1.01 3.32 -17.23
CA ASP A 373 -1.04 4.71 -16.77
C ASP A 373 -2.27 5.06 -15.91
N GLU A 374 -3.27 4.18 -15.87
CA GLU A 374 -4.47 4.35 -15.03
C GLU A 374 -4.28 3.88 -13.59
N VAL A 375 -3.20 3.18 -13.29
CA VAL A 375 -2.84 2.77 -11.92
C VAL A 375 -1.70 3.61 -11.34
N GLN A 376 -1.30 4.68 -12.04
CA GLN A 376 -0.17 5.53 -11.68
C GLN A 376 -0.58 6.99 -11.51
N GLY A 377 0.25 7.75 -10.76
CA GLY A 377 0.07 9.19 -10.62
C GLY A 377 -1.09 9.60 -9.70
N GLY A 378 -1.60 8.68 -8.87
CA GLY A 378 -2.55 9.01 -7.81
C GLY A 378 -1.92 9.92 -6.76
N THR A 379 -2.67 10.94 -6.31
CA THR A 379 -2.21 11.89 -5.29
C THR A 379 -2.86 11.66 -3.93
N PHE A 380 -4.02 10.99 -3.92
CA PHE A 380 -4.77 10.64 -2.73
C PHE A 380 -5.62 9.40 -3.02
N THR A 381 -5.76 8.50 -2.06
CA THR A 381 -6.53 7.26 -2.24
C THR A 381 -7.77 7.24 -1.35
N ILE A 382 -8.86 6.69 -1.88
CA ILE A 382 -10.09 6.38 -1.12
C ILE A 382 -10.29 4.87 -1.13
N THR A 383 -10.45 4.27 0.05
CA THR A 383 -10.81 2.86 0.21
C THR A 383 -12.21 2.73 0.81
N ASN A 384 -13.00 1.78 0.32
CA ASN A 384 -14.39 1.61 0.74
C ASN A 384 -14.70 0.18 1.22
N PRO A 385 -14.29 -0.22 2.42
CA PRO A 385 -14.71 -1.48 3.01
C PRO A 385 -16.15 -1.46 3.55
N GLY A 386 -16.84 -0.31 3.44
CA GLY A 386 -18.22 -0.15 3.93
C GLY A 386 -19.24 -1.05 3.23
N GLY A 387 -18.97 -1.48 1.99
CA GLY A 387 -19.80 -2.47 1.28
C GLY A 387 -19.91 -3.82 1.99
N TYR A 388 -18.94 -4.17 2.83
CA TYR A 388 -18.92 -5.38 3.66
C TYR A 388 -19.46 -5.15 5.08
N GLY A 389 -20.04 -3.99 5.37
CA GLY A 389 -20.52 -3.63 6.71
C GLY A 389 -19.43 -3.21 7.68
N THR A 390 -18.20 -2.99 7.21
CA THR A 390 -17.08 -2.59 8.05
C THR A 390 -17.36 -1.24 8.71
N PHE A 391 -17.17 -1.19 10.03
CA PHE A 391 -17.42 -0.01 10.85
C PHE A 391 -16.23 0.96 10.89
N HIS A 392 -15.01 0.43 10.97
CA HIS A 392 -13.76 1.19 11.15
C HIS A 392 -12.57 0.38 10.65
N GLY A 393 -11.53 1.05 10.21
CA GLY A 393 -10.25 0.45 9.83
C GLY A 393 -9.14 1.49 9.77
N THR A 394 -7.91 1.02 9.68
CA THR A 394 -6.69 1.83 9.59
C THR A 394 -5.94 1.45 8.32
N PRO A 395 -6.37 1.97 7.15
CA PRO A 395 -5.77 1.58 5.87
C PRO A 395 -4.30 2.01 5.79
N VAL A 396 -3.49 1.23 5.07
CA VAL A 396 -2.09 1.56 4.80
C VAL A 396 -2.02 2.56 3.65
N ILE A 397 -1.16 3.58 3.76
CA ILE A 397 -0.99 4.63 2.75
C ILE A 397 -0.39 4.01 1.47
N SER A 398 -0.92 4.40 0.31
CA SER A 398 -0.34 4.04 -0.99
C SER A 398 0.79 5.01 -1.34
N GLN A 399 2.04 4.55 -1.24
CA GLN A 399 3.20 5.39 -1.57
C GLN A 399 3.15 5.86 -3.03
N PRO A 400 3.59 7.09 -3.34
CA PRO A 400 4.24 8.10 -2.48
C PRO A 400 3.26 9.11 -1.83
N GLN A 401 1.97 8.81 -1.77
CA GLN A 401 0.93 9.70 -1.23
C GLN A 401 1.14 9.97 0.27
N ALA A 402 0.65 11.12 0.74
CA ALA A 402 0.71 11.49 2.16
C ALA A 402 -0.45 10.92 2.99
N ALA A 403 -1.57 10.54 2.35
CA ALA A 403 -2.76 10.11 3.09
C ALA A 403 -3.69 9.21 2.26
N ILE A 404 -4.54 8.48 2.99
CA ILE A 404 -5.61 7.63 2.47
C ILE A 404 -6.88 7.80 3.30
N LEU A 405 -8.04 7.96 2.63
CA LEU A 405 -9.34 8.08 3.26
C LEU A 405 -10.07 6.74 3.26
N GLY A 406 -10.46 6.25 4.44
CA GLY A 406 -11.35 5.11 4.60
C GLY A 406 -12.80 5.55 4.70
N THR A 407 -13.70 4.95 3.91
CA THR A 407 -15.14 5.15 3.96
C THR A 407 -15.81 3.86 4.41
N TYR A 408 -16.74 3.95 5.35
CA TYR A 408 -17.30 2.77 6.00
C TYR A 408 -18.81 2.68 5.81
N ALA A 409 -19.42 1.62 6.36
CA ALA A 409 -20.85 1.38 6.22
C ALA A 409 -21.69 2.55 6.73
N VAL A 410 -22.72 2.91 5.97
CA VAL A 410 -23.76 3.84 6.40
C VAL A 410 -24.80 3.03 7.17
N VAL A 411 -24.91 3.28 8.48
CA VAL A 411 -25.83 2.55 9.36
C VAL A 411 -26.73 3.51 10.12
N LYS A 412 -28.00 3.13 10.30
CA LYS A 412 -28.94 3.90 11.12
C LYS A 412 -28.54 3.76 12.59
N ARG A 413 -28.35 4.91 13.26
CA ARG A 413 -28.01 4.99 14.69
C ARG A 413 -28.88 6.01 15.41
N PRO A 414 -29.13 5.85 16.73
CA PRO A 414 -29.65 6.94 17.56
C PRO A 414 -28.60 8.05 17.59
N TRP A 415 -29.02 9.28 17.37
CA TRP A 415 -28.17 10.44 17.26
C TRP A 415 -28.83 11.63 17.92
N VAL A 416 -28.08 12.39 18.73
CA VAL A 416 -28.58 13.61 19.33
C VAL A 416 -28.61 14.72 18.28
N VAL A 417 -29.78 15.31 18.09
CA VAL A 417 -29.98 16.48 17.23
C VAL A 417 -30.75 17.54 17.99
N GLN A 418 -30.62 18.80 17.60
CA GLN A 418 -31.46 19.86 18.14
C GLN A 418 -32.74 19.98 17.31
N ASP A 419 -33.87 20.15 17.99
CA ASP A 419 -35.14 20.46 17.38
C ASP A 419 -35.28 21.96 17.05
N ASP A 420 -36.43 22.37 16.52
CA ASP A 420 -36.71 23.75 16.15
C ASP A 420 -36.73 24.72 17.35
N LEU A 421 -36.83 24.21 18.57
CA LEU A 421 -36.75 24.96 19.82
C LEU A 421 -35.32 25.03 20.41
N GLY A 422 -34.37 24.30 19.79
CA GLY A 422 -32.99 24.19 20.24
C GLY A 422 -32.79 23.17 21.37
N GLU A 423 -33.78 22.29 21.63
CA GLU A 423 -33.69 21.23 22.62
C GLU A 423 -33.06 19.96 22.02
N ASP A 424 -32.27 19.27 22.83
CA ASP A 424 -31.65 18.00 22.39
C ASP A 424 -32.67 16.88 22.35
N VAL A 425 -32.85 16.26 21.16
CA VAL A 425 -33.74 15.11 20.94
C VAL A 425 -32.96 13.97 20.29
N ILE A 426 -33.39 12.74 20.55
CA ILE A 426 -32.82 11.56 19.92
C ILE A 426 -33.55 11.30 18.61
N ALA A 427 -32.81 11.37 17.50
CA ALA A 427 -33.31 11.00 16.18
C ALA A 427 -32.55 9.79 15.62
N ILE A 428 -33.18 9.04 14.70
CA ILE A 428 -32.51 7.98 13.96
C ILE A 428 -31.86 8.63 12.73
N ARG A 429 -30.53 8.53 12.63
CA ARG A 429 -29.73 9.11 11.54
C ARG A 429 -28.88 8.05 10.84
N PRO A 430 -28.72 8.13 9.51
CA PRO A 430 -27.75 7.32 8.76
C PRO A 430 -26.35 7.91 9.01
N ILE A 431 -25.54 7.22 9.78
CA ILE A 431 -24.20 7.66 10.17
C ILE A 431 -23.15 6.86 9.41
N MET A 432 -22.13 7.54 8.87
CA MET A 432 -20.94 6.96 8.27
C MET A 432 -19.72 7.35 9.07
N ASN A 433 -18.81 6.40 9.30
CA ASN A 433 -17.48 6.74 9.77
C ASN A 433 -16.57 7.05 8.58
N LEU A 434 -15.72 8.05 8.75
CA LEU A 434 -14.60 8.34 7.87
C LEU A 434 -13.31 8.25 8.67
N THR A 435 -12.27 7.63 8.12
CA THR A 435 -10.92 7.65 8.70
C THR A 435 -9.94 8.27 7.71
N LEU A 436 -9.04 9.10 8.22
CA LEU A 436 -7.89 9.58 7.46
C LEU A 436 -6.64 8.98 8.09
N THR A 437 -5.98 8.07 7.36
CA THR A 437 -4.63 7.64 7.71
C THR A 437 -3.64 8.52 6.95
N TYR A 438 -2.68 9.08 7.65
CA TYR A 438 -1.75 10.08 7.10
C TYR A 438 -0.34 9.87 7.60
N ASP A 439 0.62 10.37 6.83
CA ASP A 439 2.03 10.37 7.20
C ASP A 439 2.32 11.53 8.17
N HIS A 440 2.53 11.22 9.43
CA HIS A 440 2.74 12.22 10.49
C HIS A 440 4.05 13.00 10.35
N ARG A 441 4.90 12.62 9.41
CA ARG A 441 6.08 13.42 9.05
C ARG A 441 5.70 14.69 8.26
N LEU A 442 4.53 14.66 7.58
CA LEU A 442 4.02 15.78 6.76
C LEU A 442 2.74 16.38 7.33
N VAL A 443 1.83 15.56 7.82
CA VAL A 443 0.50 15.96 8.28
C VAL A 443 0.41 15.76 9.79
N ASP A 444 0.12 16.82 10.54
CA ASP A 444 -0.16 16.73 11.97
C ASP A 444 -1.64 16.48 12.27
N GLY A 445 -1.95 16.11 13.52
CA GLY A 445 -3.32 15.81 13.95
C GLY A 445 -4.28 17.01 13.84
N ALA A 446 -3.79 18.24 13.96
CA ALA A 446 -4.60 19.45 13.82
C ALA A 446 -4.99 19.68 12.35
N LEU A 447 -4.06 19.47 11.41
CA LEU A 447 -4.32 19.56 9.97
C LEU A 447 -5.29 18.46 9.53
N ALA A 448 -5.06 17.21 9.95
CA ALA A 448 -5.94 16.08 9.69
C ALA A 448 -7.36 16.30 10.24
N GLY A 449 -7.46 16.81 11.49
CA GLY A 449 -8.73 17.13 12.12
C GLY A 449 -9.50 18.24 11.40
N ARG A 450 -8.81 19.29 10.95
CA ARG A 450 -9.44 20.36 10.13
C ARG A 450 -9.97 19.83 8.80
N PHE A 451 -9.17 19.03 8.09
CA PHE A 451 -9.59 18.40 6.85
C PHE A 451 -10.84 17.53 7.03
N LEU A 452 -10.84 16.63 8.03
CA LEU A 452 -11.98 15.77 8.31
C LEU A 452 -13.22 16.59 8.72
N ARG A 453 -13.07 17.62 9.53
CA ARG A 453 -14.15 18.54 9.91
C ARG A 453 -14.78 19.21 8.68
N ASP A 454 -13.96 19.71 7.77
CA ASP A 454 -14.45 20.45 6.61
C ASP A 454 -15.04 19.51 5.56
N LEU A 455 -14.49 18.30 5.41
CA LEU A 455 -15.07 17.22 4.62
C LEU A 455 -16.45 16.79 5.18
N ARG A 456 -16.55 16.58 6.51
CA ARG A 456 -17.81 16.31 7.20
C ARG A 456 -18.83 17.42 6.92
N LYS A 457 -18.44 18.68 7.10
CA LYS A 457 -19.31 19.83 6.86
C LYS A 457 -19.86 19.84 5.43
N LYS A 458 -19.02 19.58 4.41
CA LYS A 458 -19.46 19.49 3.01
C LYS A 458 -20.47 18.38 2.79
N LEU A 459 -20.32 17.22 3.44
CA LEU A 459 -21.26 16.13 3.32
C LEU A 459 -22.59 16.39 4.06
N GLU A 460 -22.54 16.97 5.25
CA GLU A 460 -23.72 17.27 6.07
C GLU A 460 -24.53 18.47 5.53
N THR A 461 -23.87 19.40 4.83
CA THR A 461 -24.50 20.62 4.26
C THR A 461 -24.50 20.63 2.72
N TRP A 462 -24.51 19.46 2.09
CA TRP A 462 -24.41 19.33 0.63
C TRP A 462 -25.30 20.31 -0.12
N ASP A 463 -24.71 21.07 -1.05
CA ASP A 463 -25.43 22.00 -1.91
C ASP A 463 -26.18 21.24 -3.02
N GLU A 464 -27.51 21.37 -3.07
CA GLU A 464 -28.36 20.73 -4.07
C GLU A 464 -28.12 21.27 -5.50
N SER A 465 -27.49 22.41 -5.63
CA SER A 465 -27.11 22.97 -6.97
C SER A 465 -25.82 22.36 -7.54
N ALA A 466 -25.09 21.55 -6.76
CA ALA A 466 -23.77 21.01 -7.10
C ALA A 466 -23.80 19.65 -7.83
N TYR A 467 -24.96 19.16 -8.33
CA TYR A 467 -25.11 17.89 -9.06
C TYR A 467 -25.77 18.00 -10.42
#